data_19cd195612f14f963d1f54636b22a960
#
_entry.id   19cd195612f14f963d1f54636b22a960
#
_cell.length_a   1.000
_cell.length_b   1.000
_cell.length_c   1.000
_cell.angle_alpha   90.00
_cell.angle_beta   90.00
_cell.angle_gamma   90.00
#
_symmetry.space_group_name_H-M   'P 1'
#
loop_
_entity.id
_entity.type
_entity.pdbx_description
1 polymer ?
#
loop_
_entity_poly.entity_id
_entity_poly.type
_entity_poly.pdbx_seq_one_letter_code
_entity_poly.pdbx_strand_id
1 'polypeptide(L)'
;MDEKTEELRDIFVETTDAETVTESQAESPGSLTDTGSDVSEQVDTLIDRMRERYAFETDLDTDALGRVVRGFYDDEGDETIADALGVDGETVRTARLDLHLVRESDRDAPFAFDRLRRLIAEEVPLEERADRLDSTVETVDRYSAVAGADRRSTRANDRFRDAFAELLTDAELTDQLAADAREDGLREATEDIETDVSF
;
A
#
# COMPACT_ATOMS: atom_id res chain seq x y z
N MET A 1 6.27 -26.41 -39.55
CA MET A 1 6.42 -26.08 -38.12
C MET A 1 7.17 -27.24 -37.50
N ASP A 2 8.14 -26.95 -36.66
CA ASP A 2 8.99 -28.01 -36.10
C ASP A 2 8.20 -28.83 -35.06
N GLU A 3 8.28 -30.14 -35.17
CA GLU A 3 7.65 -31.16 -34.29
C GLU A 3 7.88 -30.83 -32.77
N LYS A 4 9.01 -30.18 -32.47
CA LYS A 4 9.40 -29.74 -31.15
C LYS A 4 8.60 -28.54 -30.62
N THR A 5 8.02 -27.73 -31.51
CA THR A 5 7.18 -26.57 -31.15
C THR A 5 5.75 -27.06 -30.84
N GLU A 6 5.29 -28.10 -31.49
CA GLU A 6 3.98 -28.71 -31.20
C GLU A 6 4.02 -29.43 -29.84
N GLU A 7 5.10 -30.17 -29.56
CA GLU A 7 5.30 -30.87 -28.28
C GLU A 7 5.38 -29.92 -27.09
N LEU A 8 6.06 -28.76 -27.23
CA LEU A 8 6.13 -27.72 -26.20
C LEU A 8 4.77 -27.03 -25.97
N ARG A 9 3.98 -26.85 -27.02
CA ARG A 9 2.63 -26.29 -26.93
C ARG A 9 1.69 -27.22 -26.17
N ASP A 10 1.75 -28.53 -26.48
CA ASP A 10 0.91 -29.54 -25.85
C ASP A 10 1.22 -29.68 -24.35
N ILE A 11 2.51 -29.62 -23.96
CA ILE A 11 2.94 -29.61 -22.57
C ILE A 11 2.45 -28.34 -21.84
N PHE A 12 2.46 -27.21 -22.52
CA PHE A 12 2.00 -25.93 -21.94
C PHE A 12 0.49 -25.93 -21.70
N VAL A 13 -0.29 -26.39 -22.67
CA VAL A 13 -1.77 -26.52 -22.59
C VAL A 13 -2.16 -27.49 -21.48
N GLU A 14 -1.46 -28.62 -21.36
CA GLU A 14 -1.72 -29.62 -20.31
C GLU A 14 -1.37 -29.13 -18.89
N THR A 15 -0.39 -28.21 -18.77
CA THR A 15 0.06 -27.71 -17.47
C THR A 15 -0.72 -26.48 -17.01
N THR A 16 -1.30 -25.71 -17.94
CA THR A 16 -1.89 -24.38 -17.65
C THR A 16 -3.41 -24.34 -17.81
N ASP A 17 -4.02 -25.40 -18.38
CA ASP A 17 -5.46 -25.50 -18.70
C ASP A 17 -6.01 -24.30 -19.52
N ALA A 18 -5.09 -23.61 -20.25
CA ALA A 18 -5.40 -22.42 -21.03
C ALA A 18 -4.99 -22.62 -22.50
N GLU A 19 -5.96 -22.57 -23.39
CA GLU A 19 -5.78 -22.71 -24.87
C GLU A 19 -5.06 -21.50 -25.51
N THR A 20 -4.90 -20.40 -24.80
CA THR A 20 -4.26 -19.18 -25.33
C THR A 20 -3.44 -18.44 -24.25
N VAL A 21 -2.20 -18.08 -24.60
CA VAL A 21 -1.28 -17.24 -23.81
C VAL A 21 -1.58 -15.74 -24.02
N THR A 22 -2.78 -15.40 -24.37
CA THR A 22 -3.19 -14.00 -24.36
C THR A 22 -3.82 -13.71 -23.01
N GLU A 23 -3.07 -13.02 -22.12
CA GLU A 23 -3.68 -12.21 -21.09
C GLU A 23 -4.79 -11.40 -21.75
N SER A 24 -6.04 -11.72 -21.44
CA SER A 24 -7.10 -10.78 -21.74
C SER A 24 -6.88 -9.60 -20.79
N GLN A 25 -6.18 -8.56 -21.27
CA GLN A 25 -6.33 -7.24 -20.71
C GLN A 25 -7.84 -6.96 -20.84
N ALA A 26 -8.53 -7.02 -19.72
CA ALA A 26 -9.83 -6.40 -19.62
C ALA A 26 -9.59 -4.89 -19.75
N GLU A 27 -9.58 -4.40 -21.00
CA GLU A 27 -9.68 -2.98 -21.30
C GLU A 27 -11.08 -2.54 -20.82
N SER A 28 -11.15 -2.15 -19.53
CA SER A 28 -12.19 -1.25 -19.09
C SER A 28 -11.82 0.10 -19.70
N PRO A 29 -12.64 0.70 -20.59
CA PRO A 29 -12.40 2.05 -21.04
C PRO A 29 -12.44 2.93 -19.79
N GLY A 30 -11.27 3.41 -19.35
CA GLY A 30 -11.14 4.27 -18.18
C GLY A 30 -12.06 5.47 -18.33
N SER A 31 -13.01 5.64 -17.43
CA SER A 31 -13.80 6.86 -17.32
C SER A 31 -12.91 7.91 -16.66
N LEU A 32 -12.61 8.98 -17.36
CA LEU A 32 -11.87 10.14 -16.84
C LEU A 32 -12.58 10.85 -15.66
N THR A 33 -13.77 10.40 -15.29
CA THR A 33 -14.60 11.00 -14.24
C THR A 33 -14.77 10.15 -12.98
N ASP A 34 -14.21 8.92 -12.92
CA ASP A 34 -14.50 7.95 -11.85
C ASP A 34 -13.22 7.38 -11.16
N THR A 35 -12.09 8.06 -11.32
CA THR A 35 -10.77 7.58 -10.88
C THR A 35 -10.68 7.40 -9.36
N GLY A 36 -11.40 8.20 -8.60
CA GLY A 36 -11.32 8.15 -7.12
C GLY A 36 -12.02 6.94 -6.50
N SER A 37 -13.14 6.45 -7.09
CA SER A 37 -13.85 5.26 -6.60
C SER A 37 -13.09 3.98 -6.94
N ASP A 38 -12.52 3.91 -8.14
CA ASP A 38 -11.74 2.76 -8.61
C ASP A 38 -10.48 2.53 -7.76
N VAL A 39 -9.73 3.59 -7.45
CA VAL A 39 -8.54 3.51 -6.59
C VAL A 39 -8.89 3.07 -5.17
N SER A 40 -10.00 3.57 -4.60
CA SER A 40 -10.46 3.16 -3.28
C SER A 40 -10.79 1.67 -3.25
N GLU A 41 -11.51 1.17 -4.23
CA GLU A 41 -11.87 -0.25 -4.35
C GLU A 41 -10.62 -1.15 -4.55
N GLN A 42 -9.60 -0.66 -5.25
CA GLN A 42 -8.33 -1.37 -5.42
C GLN A 42 -7.52 -1.43 -4.13
N VAL A 43 -7.48 -0.33 -3.36
CA VAL A 43 -6.86 -0.30 -2.02
C VAL A 43 -7.58 -1.28 -1.09
N ASP A 44 -8.91 -1.28 -1.06
CA ASP A 44 -9.71 -2.20 -0.24
C ASP A 44 -9.44 -3.66 -0.62
N THR A 45 -9.35 -3.97 -1.91
CA THR A 45 -8.99 -5.29 -2.41
C THR A 45 -7.60 -5.73 -1.94
N LEU A 46 -6.62 -4.82 -1.90
CA LEU A 46 -5.28 -5.13 -1.39
C LEU A 46 -5.31 -5.39 0.13
N ILE A 47 -6.08 -4.60 0.89
CA ILE A 47 -6.26 -4.79 2.33
C ILE A 47 -6.88 -6.16 2.62
N ASP A 48 -7.92 -6.54 1.89
CA ASP A 48 -8.57 -7.84 2.05
C ASP A 48 -7.60 -9.00 1.76
N ARG A 49 -6.80 -8.90 0.71
CA ARG A 49 -5.72 -9.87 0.42
C ARG A 49 -4.65 -9.94 1.52
N MET A 50 -4.35 -8.81 2.16
CA MET A 50 -3.44 -8.81 3.31
C MET A 50 -4.06 -9.53 4.50
N ARG A 51 -5.34 -9.31 4.80
CA ARG A 51 -6.07 -10.00 5.88
C ARG A 51 -6.17 -11.50 5.68
N GLU A 52 -6.26 -11.97 4.44
CA GLU A 52 -6.23 -13.41 4.13
C GLU A 52 -4.88 -14.07 4.46
N ARG A 53 -3.78 -13.30 4.41
CA ARG A 53 -2.42 -13.81 4.60
C ARG A 53 -1.83 -13.55 5.98
N TYR A 54 -2.28 -12.48 6.63
CA TYR A 54 -1.72 -12.00 7.89
C TYR A 54 -2.83 -11.79 8.92
N ALA A 55 -2.53 -12.17 10.17
CA ALA A 55 -3.38 -11.76 11.29
C ALA A 55 -3.16 -10.26 11.54
N PHE A 56 -4.23 -9.50 11.59
CA PHE A 56 -4.23 -8.10 12.00
C PHE A 56 -4.51 -8.03 13.50
N GLU A 57 -3.80 -7.16 14.19
CA GLU A 57 -4.02 -6.87 15.61
C GLU A 57 -5.06 -5.75 15.80
N THR A 58 -5.24 -4.91 14.77
CA THR A 58 -6.26 -3.85 14.78
C THR A 58 -7.64 -4.36 14.44
N ASP A 59 -8.67 -3.82 15.10
CA ASP A 59 -10.09 -4.07 14.82
C ASP A 59 -10.69 -3.06 13.81
N LEU A 60 -9.89 -2.18 13.22
CA LEU A 60 -10.37 -1.20 12.22
C LEU A 60 -10.94 -1.93 11.00
N ASP A 61 -12.05 -1.42 10.47
CA ASP A 61 -12.64 -1.93 9.23
C ASP A 61 -11.81 -1.55 7.98
N THR A 62 -12.19 -2.06 6.81
CA THR A 62 -11.44 -1.84 5.57
C THR A 62 -11.42 -0.36 5.17
N ASP A 63 -12.52 0.38 5.36
CA ASP A 63 -12.61 1.80 5.05
C ASP A 63 -11.65 2.63 5.92
N ALA A 64 -11.60 2.35 7.22
CA ALA A 64 -10.67 3.00 8.15
C ALA A 64 -9.21 2.66 7.81
N LEU A 65 -8.92 1.41 7.46
CA LEU A 65 -7.59 0.99 7.00
C LEU A 65 -7.21 1.70 5.68
N GLY A 66 -8.14 1.84 4.74
CA GLY A 66 -7.95 2.64 3.52
C GLY A 66 -7.61 4.10 3.83
N ARG A 67 -8.22 4.70 4.87
CA ARG A 67 -7.86 6.04 5.36
C ARG A 67 -6.44 6.07 5.95
N VAL A 68 -6.04 5.02 6.68
CA VAL A 68 -4.66 4.90 7.21
C VAL A 68 -3.64 4.81 6.07
N VAL A 69 -3.92 4.03 5.02
CA VAL A 69 -3.06 3.92 3.83
C VAL A 69 -2.87 5.29 3.20
N ARG A 70 -3.95 5.99 2.86
CA ARG A 70 -3.89 7.34 2.27
C ARG A 70 -3.11 8.31 3.13
N GLY A 71 -3.43 8.42 4.42
CA GLY A 71 -2.73 9.33 5.32
C GLY A 71 -1.23 9.02 5.49
N PHE A 72 -0.84 7.75 5.38
CA PHE A 72 0.58 7.37 5.40
C PHE A 72 1.33 7.92 4.18
N TYR A 73 0.76 7.82 2.98
CA TYR A 73 1.39 8.31 1.74
C TYR A 73 1.27 9.83 1.59
N ASP A 74 0.29 10.46 2.23
CA ASP A 74 0.16 11.92 2.35
C ASP A 74 1.07 12.52 3.44
N ASP A 75 1.98 11.72 4.02
CA ASP A 75 2.87 12.12 5.13
C ASP A 75 2.15 12.65 6.38
N GLU A 76 0.87 12.30 6.57
CA GLU A 76 0.13 12.66 7.79
C GLU A 76 0.68 11.91 9.01
N GLY A 77 0.74 12.58 10.16
CA GLY A 77 1.09 11.96 11.44
C GLY A 77 0.00 11.01 11.95
N ASP A 78 0.38 10.00 12.74
CA ASP A 78 -0.57 9.04 13.31
C ASP A 78 -1.68 9.72 14.13
N GLU A 79 -1.39 10.81 14.84
CA GLU A 79 -2.39 11.59 15.58
C GLU A 79 -3.40 12.30 14.66
N THR A 80 -2.96 12.81 13.50
CA THR A 80 -3.85 13.44 12.52
C THR A 80 -4.83 12.41 11.93
N ILE A 81 -4.32 11.23 11.60
CA ILE A 81 -5.15 10.14 11.09
C ILE A 81 -6.13 9.66 12.19
N ALA A 82 -5.65 9.56 13.43
CA ALA A 82 -6.43 9.14 14.59
C ALA A 82 -7.60 10.09 14.85
N ASP A 83 -7.36 11.41 14.82
CA ASP A 83 -8.40 12.42 14.96
C ASP A 83 -9.48 12.30 13.87
N ALA A 84 -9.08 12.04 12.63
CA ALA A 84 -10.01 11.85 11.51
C ALA A 84 -10.86 10.57 11.65
N LEU A 85 -10.33 9.52 12.27
CA LEU A 85 -11.01 8.24 12.49
C LEU A 85 -11.76 8.16 13.82
N GLY A 86 -11.51 9.10 14.75
CA GLY A 86 -12.08 9.07 16.10
C GLY A 86 -11.52 7.95 16.98
N VAL A 87 -10.24 7.60 16.79
CA VAL A 87 -9.49 6.59 17.54
C VAL A 87 -8.25 7.22 18.18
N ASP A 88 -7.43 6.46 18.90
CA ASP A 88 -6.14 6.93 19.40
C ASP A 88 -4.98 6.68 18.42
N GLY A 89 -3.88 7.42 18.58
CA GLY A 89 -2.71 7.29 17.72
C GLY A 89 -2.03 5.93 17.78
N GLU A 90 -2.12 5.20 18.90
CA GLU A 90 -1.55 3.85 19.01
C GLU A 90 -2.37 2.84 18.19
N THR A 91 -3.69 3.00 18.10
CA THR A 91 -4.55 2.21 17.20
C THR A 91 -4.15 2.43 15.73
N VAL A 92 -3.90 3.68 15.31
CA VAL A 92 -3.41 4.00 13.96
C VAL A 92 -2.03 3.40 13.71
N ARG A 93 -1.12 3.52 14.69
CA ARG A 93 0.19 2.92 14.61
C ARG A 93 0.12 1.39 14.43
N THR A 94 -0.71 0.71 15.22
CA THR A 94 -0.94 -0.73 15.09
C THR A 94 -1.45 -1.08 13.70
N ALA A 95 -2.46 -0.36 13.21
CA ALA A 95 -3.01 -0.54 11.87
C ALA A 95 -1.95 -0.35 10.76
N ARG A 96 -1.08 0.68 10.88
CA ARG A 96 0.04 0.86 9.94
C ARG A 96 0.99 -0.34 9.93
N LEU A 97 1.32 -0.88 11.10
CA LEU A 97 2.21 -2.04 11.21
C LEU A 97 1.57 -3.30 10.63
N ASP A 98 0.26 -3.49 10.81
CA ASP A 98 -0.51 -4.56 10.17
C ASP A 98 -0.48 -4.44 8.64
N LEU A 99 -0.58 -3.21 8.13
CA LEU A 99 -0.47 -2.88 6.71
C LEU A 99 0.99 -2.87 6.19
N HIS A 100 1.97 -3.21 7.02
CA HIS A 100 3.41 -3.17 6.73
C HIS A 100 3.94 -1.76 6.36
N LEU A 101 3.24 -0.71 6.78
CA LEU A 101 3.59 0.69 6.54
C LEU A 101 4.47 1.22 7.68
N VAL A 102 5.77 1.00 7.59
CA VAL A 102 6.76 1.38 8.59
C VAL A 102 7.42 2.70 8.22
N ARG A 103 7.40 3.68 9.12
CA ARG A 103 8.12 4.95 9.01
C ARG A 103 9.57 4.78 9.46
N GLU A 104 10.44 5.68 9.02
CA GLU A 104 11.82 5.71 9.49
C GLU A 104 11.87 5.97 11.01
N SER A 105 11.05 6.87 11.51
CA SER A 105 10.91 7.18 12.92
C SER A 105 10.45 6.02 13.80
N ASP A 106 9.75 5.03 13.24
CA ASP A 106 9.36 3.83 14.01
C ASP A 106 10.58 3.01 14.46
N ARG A 107 11.73 3.17 13.80
CA ARG A 107 12.98 2.48 14.12
C ARG A 107 13.83 3.18 15.17
N ASP A 108 13.42 4.37 15.63
CA ASP A 108 14.13 5.18 16.63
C ASP A 108 13.93 4.56 18.02
N ALA A 109 14.58 3.43 18.25
CA ALA A 109 14.54 2.71 19.52
C ALA A 109 15.56 3.27 20.51
N PRO A 110 15.31 3.15 21.84
CA PRO A 110 16.29 3.53 22.87
C PRO A 110 17.51 2.59 22.93
N PHE A 111 17.59 1.62 22.03
CA PHE A 111 18.68 0.67 21.85
C PHE A 111 18.99 0.47 20.36
N ALA A 112 20.08 -0.24 20.05
CA ALA A 112 20.44 -0.54 18.66
C ALA A 112 19.39 -1.46 18.02
N PHE A 113 18.56 -0.91 17.10
CA PHE A 113 17.47 -1.64 16.43
C PHE A 113 17.97 -2.89 15.68
N ASP A 114 19.16 -2.83 15.05
CA ASP A 114 19.78 -3.99 14.41
C ASP A 114 20.15 -5.13 15.39
N ARG A 115 20.40 -4.78 16.68
CA ARG A 115 20.62 -5.79 17.70
C ARG A 115 19.33 -6.51 18.04
N LEU A 116 18.23 -5.80 18.15
CA LEU A 116 16.89 -6.38 18.32
C LEU A 116 16.55 -7.32 17.15
N ARG A 117 16.75 -6.89 15.91
CA ARG A 117 16.49 -7.71 14.70
C ARG A 117 17.27 -9.04 14.73
N ARG A 118 18.53 -9.01 15.18
CA ARG A 118 19.34 -10.24 15.33
C ARG A 118 18.79 -11.16 16.42
N LEU A 119 18.44 -10.62 17.58
CA LEU A 119 17.86 -11.41 18.67
C LEU A 119 16.52 -12.05 18.27
N ILE A 120 15.70 -11.36 17.48
CA ILE A 120 14.47 -11.93 16.90
C ILE A 120 14.79 -13.05 15.91
N ALA A 121 15.80 -12.88 15.05
CA ALA A 121 16.21 -13.91 14.09
C ALA A 121 16.80 -15.15 14.76
N GLU A 122 17.40 -14.99 15.94
CA GLU A 122 17.91 -16.06 16.82
C GLU A 122 16.81 -16.69 17.68
N GLU A 123 15.54 -16.27 17.51
CA GLU A 123 14.37 -16.74 18.27
C GLU A 123 14.51 -16.57 19.80
N VAL A 124 15.28 -15.56 20.25
CA VAL A 124 15.46 -15.28 21.68
C VAL A 124 14.12 -14.87 22.30
N PRO A 125 13.70 -15.42 23.44
CA PRO A 125 12.46 -15.03 24.13
C PRO A 125 12.41 -13.54 24.47
N LEU A 126 11.19 -12.98 24.55
CA LEU A 126 10.95 -11.55 24.74
C LEU A 126 11.63 -11.00 26.01
N GLU A 127 11.47 -11.70 27.15
CA GLU A 127 12.07 -11.29 28.42
C GLU A 127 13.61 -11.27 28.33
N GLU A 128 14.22 -12.29 27.70
CA GLU A 128 15.66 -12.36 27.52
C GLU A 128 16.16 -11.29 26.52
N ARG A 129 15.35 -10.93 25.52
CA ARG A 129 15.66 -9.79 24.64
C ARG A 129 15.69 -8.48 25.42
N ALA A 130 14.72 -8.28 26.34
CA ALA A 130 14.66 -7.11 27.20
C ALA A 130 15.90 -6.99 28.08
N ASP A 131 16.31 -8.07 28.72
CA ASP A 131 17.53 -8.11 29.54
C ASP A 131 18.79 -7.81 28.71
N ARG A 132 18.92 -8.40 27.53
CA ARG A 132 20.08 -8.20 26.65
C ARG A 132 20.17 -6.80 26.04
N LEU A 133 19.02 -6.11 25.92
CA LEU A 133 18.92 -4.74 25.37
C LEU A 133 18.93 -3.67 26.47
N ASP A 134 18.98 -4.07 27.75
CA ASP A 134 18.87 -3.16 28.91
C ASP A 134 17.62 -2.27 28.78
N SER A 135 16.48 -2.89 28.52
CA SER A 135 15.22 -2.22 28.27
C SER A 135 14.04 -2.97 28.91
N THR A 136 12.87 -2.35 28.93
CA THR A 136 11.66 -2.99 29.45
C THR A 136 11.07 -3.97 28.45
N VAL A 137 10.38 -5.00 28.93
CA VAL A 137 9.67 -5.99 28.08
C VAL A 137 8.68 -5.28 27.15
N GLU A 138 7.90 -4.33 27.67
CA GLU A 138 6.94 -3.53 26.92
C GLU A 138 7.59 -2.76 25.77
N THR A 139 8.73 -2.09 26.05
CA THR A 139 9.47 -1.38 25.00
C THR A 139 10.00 -2.32 23.94
N VAL A 140 10.58 -3.45 24.33
CA VAL A 140 11.11 -4.44 23.39
C VAL A 140 10.00 -5.09 22.57
N ASP A 141 8.83 -5.33 23.14
CA ASP A 141 7.67 -5.86 22.44
C ASP A 141 7.18 -4.89 21.37
N ARG A 142 7.01 -3.61 21.75
CA ARG A 142 6.64 -2.53 20.82
C ARG A 142 7.57 -2.45 19.61
N TYR A 143 8.88 -2.47 19.81
CA TYR A 143 9.85 -2.43 18.71
C TYR A 143 9.99 -3.77 17.98
N SER A 144 9.62 -4.89 18.61
CA SER A 144 9.54 -6.18 17.94
C SER A 144 8.41 -6.23 16.90
N ALA A 145 7.27 -5.58 17.19
CA ALA A 145 6.19 -5.40 16.21
C ALA A 145 6.68 -4.62 14.98
N VAL A 146 7.42 -3.51 15.19
CA VAL A 146 8.04 -2.73 14.10
C VAL A 146 9.00 -3.61 13.29
N ALA A 147 9.89 -4.36 13.94
CA ALA A 147 10.85 -5.24 13.26
C ALA A 147 10.15 -6.34 12.48
N GLY A 148 9.01 -6.84 12.97
CA GLY A 148 8.16 -7.79 12.29
C GLY A 148 7.54 -7.21 11.02
N ALA A 149 6.93 -6.04 11.11
CA ALA A 149 6.34 -5.32 9.98
C ALA A 149 7.40 -4.96 8.92
N ASP A 150 8.55 -4.42 9.35
CA ASP A 150 9.69 -4.09 8.49
C ASP A 150 10.19 -5.31 7.70
N ARG A 151 10.31 -6.46 8.36
CA ARG A 151 10.70 -7.70 7.70
C ARG A 151 9.67 -8.20 6.69
N ARG A 152 8.37 -8.01 6.98
CA ARG A 152 7.29 -8.37 6.06
C ARG A 152 7.27 -7.44 4.83
N SER A 153 7.44 -6.13 5.04
CA SER A 153 7.43 -5.13 3.97
C SER A 153 8.55 -5.32 2.93
N THR A 154 9.66 -5.97 3.31
CA THR A 154 10.82 -6.19 2.42
C THR A 154 10.83 -7.55 1.71
N ARG A 155 9.83 -8.41 1.93
CA ARG A 155 9.76 -9.71 1.25
C ARG A 155 9.37 -9.55 -0.21
N ALA A 156 10.11 -10.21 -1.10
CA ALA A 156 9.94 -10.12 -2.56
C ALA A 156 8.54 -10.57 -3.06
N ASN A 157 7.86 -11.43 -2.31
CA ASN A 157 6.55 -11.97 -2.70
C ASN A 157 5.35 -11.22 -2.11
N ASP A 158 5.59 -10.19 -1.28
CA ASP A 158 4.55 -9.48 -0.55
C ASP A 158 4.75 -7.97 -0.67
N ARG A 159 4.67 -7.47 -1.90
CA ARG A 159 4.90 -6.06 -2.24
C ARG A 159 3.66 -5.19 -2.01
N PHE A 160 2.90 -5.42 -0.97
CA PHE A 160 1.70 -4.62 -0.69
C PHE A 160 2.00 -3.13 -0.55
N ARG A 161 3.10 -2.78 0.13
CA ARG A 161 3.54 -1.39 0.23
C ARG A 161 3.80 -0.76 -1.13
N ASP A 162 4.50 -1.47 -2.01
CA ASP A 162 4.80 -0.96 -3.36
C ASP A 162 3.51 -0.85 -4.18
N ALA A 163 2.58 -1.82 -4.04
CA ALA A 163 1.29 -1.79 -4.71
C ALA A 163 0.41 -0.61 -4.24
N PHE A 164 0.38 -0.31 -2.94
CA PHE A 164 -0.31 0.89 -2.43
C PHE A 164 0.32 2.17 -2.98
N ALA A 165 1.66 2.27 -3.00
CA ALA A 165 2.37 3.43 -3.54
C ALA A 165 2.04 3.64 -5.02
N GLU A 166 2.05 2.58 -5.82
CA GLU A 166 1.73 2.61 -7.26
C GLU A 166 0.30 3.11 -7.49
N LEU A 167 -0.69 2.52 -6.80
CA LEU A 167 -2.09 2.92 -6.93
C LEU A 167 -2.33 4.39 -6.59
N LEU A 168 -1.74 4.88 -5.50
CA LEU A 168 -1.94 6.26 -5.06
C LEU A 168 -1.20 7.25 -5.96
N THR A 169 0.01 6.92 -6.44
CA THR A 169 0.76 7.76 -7.38
C THR A 169 0.04 7.87 -8.73
N ASP A 170 -0.50 6.79 -9.24
CA ASP A 170 -1.27 6.79 -10.50
C ASP A 170 -2.54 7.62 -10.38
N ALA A 171 -3.20 7.58 -9.22
CA ALA A 171 -4.36 8.40 -8.92
C ALA A 171 -4.03 9.90 -8.93
N GLU A 172 -2.97 10.31 -8.25
CA GLU A 172 -2.52 11.70 -8.20
C GLU A 172 -2.18 12.23 -9.59
N LEU A 173 -1.47 11.45 -10.41
CA LEU A 173 -1.14 11.82 -11.79
C LEU A 173 -2.40 12.00 -12.64
N THR A 174 -3.37 11.13 -12.48
CA THR A 174 -4.63 11.20 -13.22
C THR A 174 -5.45 12.42 -12.81
N ASP A 175 -5.51 12.72 -11.51
CA ASP A 175 -6.20 13.91 -10.98
C ASP A 175 -5.53 15.21 -11.46
N GLN A 176 -4.21 15.28 -11.50
CA GLN A 176 -3.47 16.42 -12.04
C GLN A 176 -3.76 16.62 -13.53
N LEU A 177 -3.68 15.56 -14.34
CA LEU A 177 -4.00 15.63 -15.77
C LEU A 177 -5.44 16.07 -16.03
N ALA A 178 -6.39 15.60 -15.22
CA ALA A 178 -7.80 16.01 -15.32
C ALA A 178 -8.00 17.48 -14.89
N ALA A 179 -7.24 17.98 -13.91
CA ALA A 179 -7.27 19.39 -13.51
C ALA A 179 -6.69 20.30 -14.58
N ASP A 180 -5.53 19.95 -15.15
CA ASP A 180 -4.90 20.70 -16.25
C ASP A 180 -5.79 20.75 -17.50
N ALA A 181 -6.40 19.62 -17.87
CA ALA A 181 -7.32 19.57 -19.01
C ALA A 181 -8.57 20.46 -18.81
N ARG A 182 -9.09 20.58 -17.57
CA ARG A 182 -10.21 21.49 -17.26
C ARG A 182 -9.77 22.94 -17.32
N GLU A 183 -8.58 23.28 -16.83
CA GLU A 183 -8.04 24.64 -16.87
C GLU A 183 -7.80 25.11 -18.32
N ASP A 184 -7.21 24.25 -19.15
CA ASP A 184 -6.99 24.53 -20.57
C ASP A 184 -8.32 24.69 -21.34
N GLY A 185 -9.30 23.81 -21.10
CA GLY A 185 -10.63 23.91 -21.69
C GLY A 185 -11.40 25.17 -21.27
N LEU A 186 -11.24 25.62 -20.02
CA LEU A 186 -11.82 26.87 -19.54
C LEU A 186 -11.15 28.10 -20.16
N ARG A 187 -9.84 28.05 -20.38
CA ARG A 187 -9.09 29.13 -21.05
C ARG A 187 -9.50 29.28 -22.51
N GLU A 188 -9.59 28.16 -23.24
CA GLU A 188 -10.03 28.14 -24.64
C GLU A 188 -11.48 28.69 -24.78
N ALA A 189 -12.39 28.27 -23.89
CA ALA A 189 -13.77 28.77 -23.87
C ALA A 189 -13.88 30.25 -23.52
N THR A 190 -12.97 30.83 -22.71
CA THR A 190 -12.96 32.26 -22.41
C THR A 190 -12.36 33.10 -23.55
N GLU A 191 -11.34 32.60 -24.25
CA GLU A 191 -10.75 33.25 -25.42
C GLU A 191 -11.75 33.34 -26.58
N ASP A 192 -12.58 32.32 -26.81
CA ASP A 192 -13.63 32.31 -27.80
C ASP A 192 -14.74 33.34 -27.50
N ILE A 193 -15.06 33.60 -26.26
CA ILE A 193 -16.05 34.60 -25.83
C ILE A 193 -15.53 36.02 -26.03
N GLU A 194 -14.23 36.27 -25.80
CA GLU A 194 -13.63 37.61 -25.98
C GLU A 194 -13.48 38.00 -27.44
N THR A 195 -13.41 37.03 -28.38
CA THR A 195 -13.29 37.28 -29.81
C THR A 195 -14.63 37.64 -30.48
N ASP A 196 -15.76 37.35 -29.85
CA ASP A 196 -17.10 37.55 -30.44
C ASP A 196 -17.78 38.89 -30.05
N VAL A 197 -17.07 39.77 -29.29
CA VAL A 197 -17.55 41.12 -28.92
C VAL A 197 -16.73 42.19 -29.65
N SER A 198 -16.86 42.24 -30.98
CA SER A 198 -16.47 43.40 -31.80
C SER A 198 -17.71 44.17 -32.20
N PHE A 199 -17.88 45.34 -31.58
CA PHE A 199 -18.86 46.35 -32.02
C PHE A 199 -18.37 47.12 -33.27
#